data_3fcb4170d5451a984efa012883bc7b49
#
_entry.id   3fcb4170d5451a984efa012883bc7b49
#
_cell.length_a   1.000
_cell.length_b   1.000
_cell.length_c   1.000
_cell.angle_alpha   90.00
_cell.angle_beta   90.00
_cell.angle_gamma   90.00
#
_symmetry.space_group_name_H-M   'P 1'
#
loop_
_entity.id
_entity.type
_entity.pdbx_description
1 polymer ?
#
loop_
_entity_poly.entity_id
_entity_poly.type
_entity_poly.pdbx_seq_one_letter_code
_entity_poly.pdbx_strand_id
1 'polypeptide(L)'
;MSFTSDEIERYARHIVLRGVGGPGQQKLKQARVLVIGAGGLGAPLLQYLAAAGVGELGVVDDDVVALSNLQRQVIHGTPDVGRKKIDSAAVAVARLNPNVRFTGHDLRLDAANARKLVAGYDVVADGSDNFETRYAASDACFHESRPLVTGAVGSFDASLTTLRPFERNAAGQPNPTYRCLFPEPPPAGSVPACSEAGVLGALTGVLGAMMALEVVRAICGFGDPLVGRLLLLDAFGMRFETLAYDWDPSNPLNGVSAPR
;
A
#
# COMPACT_ATOMS: atom_id res chain seq x y z
N MET A 1 3.84 25.36 -2.71
CA MET A 1 5.28 25.28 -3.10
C MET A 1 5.35 25.24 -4.61
N SER A 2 6.28 25.96 -5.24
CA SER A 2 6.50 25.91 -6.69
C SER A 2 7.33 24.69 -7.06
N PHE A 3 7.19 24.21 -8.28
CA PHE A 3 8.10 23.21 -8.86
C PHE A 3 9.38 23.88 -9.36
N THR A 4 10.51 23.21 -9.23
CA THR A 4 11.75 23.57 -9.93
C THR A 4 11.66 23.17 -11.41
N SER A 5 12.58 23.70 -12.25
CA SER A 5 12.64 23.31 -13.67
C SER A 5 12.86 21.80 -13.84
N ASP A 6 13.74 21.20 -13.03
CA ASP A 6 14.02 19.77 -13.06
C ASP A 6 12.79 18.93 -12.64
N GLU A 7 12.02 19.40 -11.67
CA GLU A 7 10.77 18.76 -11.28
C GLU A 7 9.71 18.84 -12.39
N ILE A 8 9.61 19.97 -13.07
CA ILE A 8 8.69 20.14 -14.22
C ILE A 8 9.08 19.15 -15.33
N GLU A 9 10.35 19.03 -15.64
CA GLU A 9 10.84 18.06 -16.64
C GLU A 9 10.58 16.62 -16.18
N ARG A 10 10.91 16.29 -14.93
CA ARG A 10 10.71 14.96 -14.34
C ARG A 10 9.26 14.51 -14.39
N TYR A 11 8.34 15.40 -14.04
CA TYR A 11 6.91 15.08 -13.93
C TYR A 11 6.08 15.51 -15.14
N ALA A 12 6.73 15.92 -16.24
CA ALA A 12 6.04 16.45 -17.43
C ALA A 12 4.92 15.52 -17.94
N ARG A 13 5.12 14.21 -17.90
CA ARG A 13 4.13 13.23 -18.34
C ARG A 13 2.91 13.14 -17.42
N HIS A 14 3.05 13.42 -16.13
CA HIS A 14 1.94 13.55 -15.19
C HIS A 14 1.22 14.89 -15.35
N ILE A 15 1.99 15.98 -15.54
CA ILE A 15 1.46 17.33 -15.63
C ILE A 15 0.54 17.50 -16.85
N VAL A 16 0.80 16.82 -17.95
CA VAL A 16 -0.05 16.86 -19.15
C VAL A 16 -1.19 15.85 -19.10
N LEU A 17 -1.21 14.92 -18.15
CA LEU A 17 -2.21 13.87 -18.06
C LEU A 17 -3.52 14.40 -17.48
N ARG A 18 -4.62 14.28 -18.24
CA ARG A 18 -5.96 14.65 -17.78
C ARG A 18 -6.33 13.83 -16.51
N GLY A 19 -6.73 14.52 -15.46
CA GLY A 19 -7.06 13.91 -14.15
C GLY A 19 -5.95 14.00 -13.12
N VAL A 20 -4.67 14.17 -13.52
CA VAL A 20 -3.55 14.50 -12.63
C VAL A 20 -3.23 15.98 -12.78
N GLY A 21 -2.64 16.38 -13.89
CA GLY A 21 -2.28 17.78 -14.16
C GLY A 21 -1.27 18.34 -13.17
N GLY A 22 -1.04 19.64 -13.26
CA GLY A 22 -0.23 20.38 -12.28
C GLY A 22 -0.81 20.32 -10.86
N PRO A 23 -2.13 20.47 -10.65
CA PRO A 23 -2.74 20.34 -9.33
C PRO A 23 -2.57 18.96 -8.69
N GLY A 24 -2.73 17.87 -9.44
CA GLY A 24 -2.51 16.51 -8.94
C GLY A 24 -1.04 16.27 -8.59
N GLN A 25 -0.11 16.74 -9.44
CA GLN A 25 1.31 16.63 -9.13
C GLN A 25 1.69 17.42 -7.88
N GLN A 26 1.03 18.56 -7.65
CA GLN A 26 1.24 19.36 -6.43
C GLN A 26 0.74 18.60 -5.18
N LYS A 27 -0.39 17.88 -5.28
CA LYS A 27 -0.90 17.01 -4.20
C LYS A 27 0.10 15.88 -3.92
N LEU A 28 0.63 15.23 -4.96
CA LEU A 28 1.65 14.19 -4.80
C LEU A 28 2.89 14.70 -4.06
N LYS A 29 3.41 15.87 -4.45
CA LYS A 29 4.57 16.50 -3.81
C LYS A 29 4.34 16.83 -2.33
N GLN A 30 3.11 17.06 -1.92
CA GLN A 30 2.74 17.39 -0.53
C GLN A 30 2.39 16.14 0.29
N ALA A 31 2.04 15.05 -0.38
CA ALA A 31 1.54 13.85 0.28
C ALA A 31 2.63 13.11 1.06
N ARG A 32 2.22 12.53 2.19
CA ARG A 32 3.00 11.62 3.02
C ARG A 32 2.34 10.25 2.96
N VAL A 33 3.05 9.26 2.45
CA VAL A 33 2.55 7.89 2.29
C VAL A 33 3.33 6.95 3.20
N LEU A 34 2.61 6.18 4.02
CA LEU A 34 3.19 5.09 4.80
C LEU A 34 3.10 3.79 3.98
N VAL A 35 4.21 3.15 3.72
CA VAL A 35 4.28 1.83 3.09
C VAL A 35 4.67 0.81 4.16
N ILE A 36 3.82 -0.19 4.36
CA ILE A 36 4.04 -1.29 5.29
C ILE A 36 4.64 -2.45 4.50
N GLY A 37 5.88 -2.78 4.78
CA GLY A 37 6.69 -3.78 4.09
C GLY A 37 7.47 -3.24 2.88
N ALA A 38 8.78 -3.46 2.88
CA ALA A 38 9.69 -3.24 1.73
C ALA A 38 9.99 -4.56 0.99
N GLY A 39 9.02 -5.49 1.05
CA GLY A 39 9.09 -6.82 0.45
C GLY A 39 8.65 -6.86 -1.02
N GLY A 40 8.04 -7.97 -1.44
CA GLY A 40 7.65 -8.21 -2.84
C GLY A 40 6.67 -7.18 -3.39
N LEU A 41 5.65 -6.78 -2.61
CA LEU A 41 4.69 -5.74 -2.99
C LEU A 41 5.25 -4.34 -2.76
N GLY A 42 5.93 -4.13 -1.63
CA GLY A 42 6.52 -2.84 -1.30
C GLY A 42 7.61 -2.38 -2.26
N ALA A 43 8.37 -3.29 -2.84
CA ALA A 43 9.44 -2.98 -3.79
C ALA A 43 8.96 -2.17 -5.00
N PRO A 44 8.06 -2.66 -5.85
CA PRO A 44 7.53 -1.90 -6.98
C PRO A 44 6.67 -0.71 -6.53
N LEU A 45 5.90 -0.85 -5.45
CA LEU A 45 5.10 0.24 -4.88
C LEU A 45 5.98 1.45 -4.55
N LEU A 46 7.06 1.27 -3.78
CA LEU A 46 8.00 2.33 -3.42
C LEU A 46 8.66 2.98 -4.63
N GLN A 47 9.07 2.16 -5.62
CA GLN A 47 9.69 2.67 -6.84
C GLN A 47 8.74 3.57 -7.63
N TYR A 48 7.49 3.15 -7.82
CA TYR A 48 6.50 3.96 -8.56
C TYR A 48 6.06 5.20 -7.79
N LEU A 49 5.89 5.13 -6.47
CA LEU A 49 5.56 6.31 -5.66
C LEU A 49 6.71 7.33 -5.64
N ALA A 50 7.95 6.86 -5.55
CA ALA A 50 9.12 7.72 -5.65
C ALA A 50 9.24 8.36 -7.04
N ALA A 51 9.07 7.59 -8.12
CA ALA A 51 9.07 8.10 -9.49
C ALA A 51 7.95 9.11 -9.74
N ALA A 52 6.76 8.88 -9.15
CA ALA A 52 5.62 9.79 -9.21
C ALA A 52 5.83 11.10 -8.44
N GLY A 53 6.83 11.17 -7.57
CA GLY A 53 7.14 12.37 -6.79
C GLY A 53 6.24 12.58 -5.59
N VAL A 54 5.89 11.51 -4.88
CA VAL A 54 5.30 11.60 -3.54
C VAL A 54 6.30 12.27 -2.61
N GLY A 55 5.85 13.30 -1.87
CA GLY A 55 6.76 14.15 -1.10
C GLY A 55 7.49 13.44 0.03
N GLU A 56 6.81 12.51 0.70
CA GLU A 56 7.41 11.68 1.76
C GLU A 56 6.93 10.24 1.67
N LEU A 57 7.88 9.31 1.77
CA LEU A 57 7.65 7.88 1.90
C LEU A 57 8.15 7.43 3.29
N GLY A 58 7.20 7.12 4.19
CA GLY A 58 7.50 6.36 5.39
C GLY A 58 7.48 4.88 5.08
N VAL A 59 8.44 4.13 5.55
CA VAL A 59 8.55 2.68 5.28
C VAL A 59 8.75 1.92 6.56
N VAL A 60 7.86 0.98 6.83
CA VAL A 60 7.92 0.08 8.01
C VAL A 60 8.39 -1.28 7.55
N ASP A 61 9.55 -1.72 8.03
CA ASP A 61 10.07 -3.07 7.79
C ASP A 61 11.21 -3.33 8.80
N ASP A 62 11.18 -4.47 9.49
CA ASP A 62 12.18 -4.85 10.50
C ASP A 62 13.18 -5.91 10.00
N ASP A 63 13.03 -6.36 8.75
CA ASP A 63 13.82 -7.42 8.15
C ASP A 63 15.16 -6.93 7.59
N VAL A 64 15.99 -7.91 7.28
CA VAL A 64 17.20 -7.76 6.46
C VAL A 64 17.00 -8.36 5.08
N VAL A 65 17.72 -7.87 4.08
CA VAL A 65 17.73 -8.41 2.73
C VAL A 65 18.38 -9.79 2.73
N ALA A 66 17.66 -10.80 2.27
CA ALA A 66 18.17 -12.16 2.05
C ALA A 66 18.28 -12.46 0.54
N LEU A 67 19.23 -13.33 0.18
CA LEU A 67 19.41 -13.72 -1.23
C LEU A 67 18.12 -14.28 -1.84
N SER A 68 17.35 -15.07 -1.08
CA SER A 68 16.07 -15.63 -1.51
C SER A 68 14.97 -14.57 -1.72
N ASN A 69 15.16 -13.33 -1.28
CA ASN A 69 14.22 -12.24 -1.51
C ASN A 69 14.36 -11.65 -2.92
N LEU A 70 15.55 -11.67 -3.50
CA LEU A 70 15.89 -10.92 -4.72
C LEU A 70 15.09 -11.32 -5.95
N GLN A 71 14.51 -12.52 -5.98
CA GLN A 71 13.66 -12.98 -7.08
C GLN A 71 12.33 -12.22 -7.20
N ARG A 72 11.91 -11.44 -6.14
CA ARG A 72 10.66 -10.67 -6.12
C ARG A 72 10.76 -9.29 -5.46
N GLN A 73 11.82 -9.01 -4.70
CA GLN A 73 12.00 -7.74 -4.00
C GLN A 73 12.98 -6.85 -4.78
N VAL A 74 12.56 -6.44 -5.97
CA VAL A 74 13.41 -5.81 -7.00
C VAL A 74 13.96 -4.41 -6.67
N ILE A 75 13.59 -3.83 -5.53
CA ILE A 75 14.19 -2.61 -5.01
C ILE A 75 15.58 -2.85 -4.40
N HIS A 76 15.84 -4.10 -3.96
CA HIS A 76 17.10 -4.54 -3.39
C HIS A 76 17.98 -5.22 -4.44
N GLY A 77 19.27 -5.16 -4.26
CA GLY A 77 20.26 -5.84 -5.13
C GLY A 77 21.16 -6.80 -4.36
N THR A 78 21.96 -7.59 -5.07
CA THR A 78 22.93 -8.52 -4.47
C THR A 78 23.86 -7.84 -3.45
N PRO A 79 24.37 -6.61 -3.66
CA PRO A 79 25.19 -5.92 -2.69
C PRO A 79 24.47 -5.56 -1.37
N ASP A 80 23.14 -5.62 -1.36
CA ASP A 80 22.33 -5.27 -0.18
C ASP A 80 22.08 -6.47 0.75
N VAL A 81 22.47 -7.69 0.37
CA VAL A 81 22.27 -8.88 1.21
C VAL A 81 22.92 -8.67 2.58
N GLY A 82 22.12 -8.87 3.64
CA GLY A 82 22.51 -8.65 5.03
C GLY A 82 22.24 -7.22 5.55
N ARG A 83 21.90 -6.25 4.70
CA ARG A 83 21.53 -4.90 5.13
C ARG A 83 20.05 -4.86 5.55
N LYS A 84 19.68 -3.91 6.40
CA LYS A 84 18.26 -3.63 6.69
C LYS A 84 17.54 -3.27 5.38
N LYS A 85 16.32 -3.82 5.18
CA LYS A 85 15.51 -3.53 4.00
C LYS A 85 15.20 -2.03 3.86
N ILE A 86 14.91 -1.35 4.98
CA ILE A 86 14.67 0.09 5.00
C ILE A 86 15.87 0.90 4.50
N ASP A 87 17.11 0.50 4.86
CA ASP A 87 18.33 1.21 4.45
C ASP A 87 18.59 1.01 2.94
N SER A 88 18.40 -0.22 2.44
CA SER A 88 18.52 -0.53 1.02
C SER A 88 17.45 0.23 0.21
N ALA A 89 16.20 0.23 0.68
CA ALA A 89 15.11 0.96 0.04
C ALA A 89 15.35 2.46 0.02
N ALA A 90 15.90 3.06 1.10
CA ALA A 90 16.25 4.48 1.14
C ALA A 90 17.24 4.87 0.04
N VAL A 91 18.28 4.06 -0.16
CA VAL A 91 19.28 4.28 -1.23
C VAL A 91 18.63 4.18 -2.61
N ALA A 92 17.78 3.18 -2.82
CA ALA A 92 17.09 2.98 -4.09
C ALA A 92 16.12 4.15 -4.42
N VAL A 93 15.34 4.61 -3.43
CA VAL A 93 14.44 5.76 -3.57
C VAL A 93 15.22 7.03 -3.87
N ALA A 94 16.28 7.33 -3.13
CA ALA A 94 17.11 8.52 -3.34
C ALA A 94 17.78 8.53 -4.74
N ARG A 95 18.21 7.37 -5.22
CA ARG A 95 18.77 7.22 -6.58
C ARG A 95 17.72 7.48 -7.65
N LEU A 96 16.47 7.03 -7.43
CA LEU A 96 15.38 7.19 -8.38
C LEU A 96 14.86 8.63 -8.39
N ASN A 97 14.65 9.21 -7.22
CA ASN A 97 14.12 10.57 -7.08
C ASN A 97 14.64 11.25 -5.79
N PRO A 98 15.66 12.10 -5.89
CA PRO A 98 16.24 12.76 -4.72
C PRO A 98 15.31 13.80 -4.06
N ASN A 99 14.19 14.16 -4.70
CA ASN A 99 13.21 15.11 -4.16
C ASN A 99 12.24 14.45 -3.17
N VAL A 100 12.26 13.11 -3.05
CA VAL A 100 11.40 12.37 -2.15
C VAL A 100 12.08 12.20 -0.80
N ARG A 101 11.42 12.63 0.27
CA ARG A 101 11.88 12.35 1.64
C ARG A 101 11.56 10.92 2.00
N PHE A 102 12.56 10.20 2.48
CA PHE A 102 12.41 8.83 2.97
C PHE A 102 12.55 8.78 4.49
N THR A 103 11.60 8.14 5.16
CA THR A 103 11.63 7.92 6.61
C THR A 103 11.49 6.43 6.89
N GLY A 104 12.59 5.77 7.27
CA GLY A 104 12.59 4.35 7.64
C GLY A 104 12.14 4.14 9.09
N HIS A 105 11.24 3.19 9.32
CA HIS A 105 10.81 2.73 10.62
C HIS A 105 11.25 1.27 10.80
N ASP A 106 12.37 1.07 11.49
CA ASP A 106 12.93 -0.26 11.80
C ASP A 106 12.14 -0.92 12.94
N LEU A 107 10.93 -1.36 12.63
CA LEU A 107 10.04 -2.03 13.58
C LEU A 107 8.98 -2.84 12.82
N ARG A 108 8.40 -3.81 13.50
CA ARG A 108 7.19 -4.51 13.05
C ARG A 108 5.95 -3.71 13.44
N LEU A 109 5.07 -3.50 12.47
CA LEU A 109 3.79 -2.85 12.75
C LEU A 109 2.85 -3.83 13.44
N ASP A 110 2.34 -3.42 14.60
CA ASP A 110 1.41 -4.17 15.43
C ASP A 110 0.32 -3.25 16.02
N ALA A 111 -0.62 -3.82 16.78
CA ALA A 111 -1.72 -3.07 17.38
C ALA A 111 -1.27 -1.97 18.37
N ALA A 112 -0.08 -2.11 18.99
CA ALA A 112 0.41 -1.16 19.99
C ALA A 112 0.99 0.12 19.34
N ASN A 113 1.56 0.00 18.12
CA ASN A 113 2.25 1.10 17.47
C ASN A 113 1.53 1.65 16.22
N ALA A 114 0.61 0.86 15.61
CA ALA A 114 0.00 1.17 14.32
C ALA A 114 -0.70 2.53 14.30
N ARG A 115 -1.54 2.86 15.28
CA ARG A 115 -2.27 4.13 15.31
C ARG A 115 -1.36 5.35 15.31
N LYS A 116 -0.30 5.31 16.15
CA LYS A 116 0.67 6.41 16.23
C LYS A 116 1.40 6.63 14.91
N LEU A 117 1.77 5.55 14.22
CA LEU A 117 2.44 5.62 12.92
C LEU A 117 1.49 6.13 11.84
N VAL A 118 0.33 5.52 11.71
CA VAL A 118 -0.69 5.86 10.70
C VAL A 118 -1.13 7.32 10.79
N ALA A 119 -1.29 7.87 12.00
CA ALA A 119 -1.67 9.27 12.20
C ALA A 119 -0.72 10.27 11.56
N GLY A 120 0.57 9.89 11.39
CA GLY A 120 1.61 10.73 10.79
C GLY A 120 1.54 10.85 9.26
N TYR A 121 0.69 10.08 8.58
CA TYR A 121 0.65 9.98 7.13
C TYR A 121 -0.75 10.27 6.57
N ASP A 122 -0.81 10.62 5.28
CA ASP A 122 -2.05 10.99 4.61
C ASP A 122 -2.72 9.80 3.93
N VAL A 123 -1.93 8.81 3.49
CA VAL A 123 -2.38 7.54 2.88
C VAL A 123 -1.48 6.42 3.40
N VAL A 124 -2.06 5.26 3.62
CA VAL A 124 -1.33 4.03 4.00
C VAL A 124 -1.44 3.01 2.89
N ALA A 125 -0.36 2.31 2.60
CA ALA A 125 -0.33 1.20 1.66
C ALA A 125 0.27 -0.03 2.36
N ASP A 126 -0.53 -1.10 2.45
CA ASP A 126 -0.17 -2.33 3.14
C ASP A 126 0.21 -3.43 2.14
N GLY A 127 1.49 -3.73 2.08
CA GLY A 127 2.08 -4.84 1.34
C GLY A 127 2.64 -5.94 2.25
N SER A 128 2.13 -6.05 3.49
CA SER A 128 2.56 -7.08 4.43
C SER A 128 2.11 -8.48 4.00
N ASP A 129 2.82 -9.49 4.46
CA ASP A 129 2.59 -10.90 4.16
C ASP A 129 1.98 -11.68 5.33
N ASN A 130 1.51 -10.99 6.37
CA ASN A 130 0.92 -11.61 7.54
C ASN A 130 -0.39 -10.92 7.97
N PHE A 131 -1.28 -11.71 8.53
CA PHE A 131 -2.61 -11.23 8.93
C PHE A 131 -2.58 -10.28 10.11
N GLU A 132 -1.72 -10.50 11.10
CA GLU A 132 -1.62 -9.65 12.29
C GLU A 132 -1.36 -8.19 11.92
N THR A 133 -0.33 -7.94 11.11
CA THR A 133 0.02 -6.61 10.61
C THR A 133 -1.11 -6.01 9.77
N ARG A 134 -1.76 -6.82 8.91
CA ARG A 134 -2.84 -6.36 8.04
C ARG A 134 -4.05 -5.90 8.83
N TYR A 135 -4.48 -6.66 9.85
CA TYR A 135 -5.57 -6.24 10.73
C TYR A 135 -5.19 -4.99 11.54
N ALA A 136 -3.98 -4.95 12.11
CA ALA A 136 -3.50 -3.80 12.85
C ALA A 136 -3.48 -2.52 11.99
N ALA A 137 -3.00 -2.62 10.74
CA ALA A 137 -2.99 -1.51 9.79
C ALA A 137 -4.42 -1.04 9.43
N SER A 138 -5.31 -1.98 9.14
CA SER A 138 -6.70 -1.67 8.79
C SER A 138 -7.46 -1.00 9.93
N ASP A 139 -7.37 -1.57 11.13
CA ASP A 139 -8.03 -1.03 12.32
C ASP A 139 -7.48 0.36 12.67
N ALA A 140 -6.16 0.56 12.58
CA ALA A 140 -5.53 1.86 12.79
C ALA A 140 -5.99 2.89 11.76
N CYS A 141 -6.06 2.54 10.48
CA CYS A 141 -6.53 3.42 9.41
C CYS A 141 -8.01 3.82 9.61
N PHE A 142 -8.85 2.91 10.09
CA PHE A 142 -10.22 3.20 10.47
C PHE A 142 -10.28 4.28 11.56
N HIS A 143 -9.55 4.08 12.68
CA HIS A 143 -9.55 5.00 13.81
C HIS A 143 -8.95 6.37 13.49
N GLU A 144 -7.89 6.40 12.67
CA GLU A 144 -7.20 7.65 12.31
C GLU A 144 -7.77 8.31 11.03
N SER A 145 -8.86 7.77 10.47
CA SER A 145 -9.52 8.26 9.25
C SER A 145 -8.53 8.41 8.09
N ARG A 146 -7.73 7.36 7.85
CA ARG A 146 -6.74 7.34 6.76
C ARG A 146 -7.14 6.34 5.67
N PRO A 147 -7.05 6.72 4.39
CA PRO A 147 -7.20 5.77 3.31
C PRO A 147 -6.16 4.65 3.43
N LEU A 148 -6.58 3.40 3.23
CA LEU A 148 -5.70 2.24 3.17
C LEU A 148 -5.83 1.56 1.81
N VAL A 149 -4.72 1.41 1.12
CA VAL A 149 -4.60 0.53 -0.06
C VAL A 149 -3.96 -0.76 0.41
N THR A 150 -4.66 -1.87 0.34
CA THR A 150 -4.14 -3.17 0.81
C THR A 150 -4.16 -4.20 -0.30
N GLY A 151 -3.03 -4.88 -0.48
CA GLY A 151 -2.84 -5.94 -1.45
C GLY A 151 -2.40 -7.24 -0.79
N ALA A 152 -2.83 -8.35 -1.34
CA ALA A 152 -2.37 -9.68 -0.94
C ALA A 152 -2.01 -10.50 -2.16
N VAL A 153 -0.98 -11.34 -2.04
CA VAL A 153 -0.51 -12.23 -3.10
C VAL A 153 -0.35 -13.64 -2.55
N GLY A 154 -0.86 -14.61 -3.28
CA GLY A 154 -0.59 -16.03 -3.12
C GLY A 154 0.35 -16.53 -4.21
N SER A 155 0.36 -17.84 -4.45
CA SER A 155 1.25 -18.45 -5.46
C SER A 155 1.05 -17.86 -6.85
N PHE A 156 -0.21 -17.85 -7.33
CA PHE A 156 -0.63 -17.33 -8.63
C PHE A 156 -1.84 -16.40 -8.54
N ASP A 157 -2.28 -16.06 -7.34
CA ASP A 157 -3.45 -15.23 -7.08
C ASP A 157 -3.03 -13.94 -6.40
N ALA A 158 -3.75 -12.86 -6.71
CA ALA A 158 -3.56 -11.59 -6.03
C ALA A 158 -4.91 -10.90 -5.79
N SER A 159 -4.95 -10.07 -4.77
CA SER A 159 -6.12 -9.24 -4.48
C SER A 159 -5.73 -7.82 -4.08
N LEU A 160 -6.60 -6.87 -4.39
CA LEU A 160 -6.38 -5.45 -4.12
C LEU A 160 -7.71 -4.78 -3.77
N THR A 161 -7.71 -3.97 -2.73
CA THR A 161 -8.83 -3.08 -2.40
C THR A 161 -8.33 -1.78 -1.79
N THR A 162 -9.17 -0.75 -1.85
CA THR A 162 -8.95 0.55 -1.19
C THR A 162 -10.03 0.75 -0.14
N LEU A 163 -9.62 1.04 1.09
CA LEU A 163 -10.51 1.24 2.22
C LEU A 163 -10.56 2.72 2.62
N ARG A 164 -11.77 3.27 2.69
CA ARG A 164 -12.06 4.65 3.13
C ARG A 164 -13.29 4.66 4.03
N PRO A 165 -13.28 3.94 5.15
CA PRO A 165 -14.48 3.70 5.96
C PRO A 165 -15.02 4.96 6.65
N PHE A 166 -14.22 6.01 6.75
CA PHE A 166 -14.62 7.33 7.28
C PHE A 166 -15.48 8.14 6.29
N GLU A 167 -15.60 7.68 5.04
CA GLU A 167 -16.49 8.27 4.03
C GLU A 167 -17.77 7.46 3.89
N ARG A 168 -18.77 8.08 3.27
CA ARG A 168 -20.05 7.44 3.00
C ARG A 168 -20.22 7.21 1.50
N ASN A 169 -20.85 6.10 1.15
CA ASN A 169 -21.24 5.80 -0.22
C ASN A 169 -22.44 6.67 -0.67
N ALA A 170 -22.85 6.53 -1.93
CA ALA A 170 -23.96 7.27 -2.50
C ALA A 170 -25.31 7.01 -1.78
N ALA A 171 -25.46 5.87 -1.10
CA ALA A 171 -26.64 5.53 -0.31
C ALA A 171 -26.59 6.09 1.13
N GLY A 172 -25.54 6.84 1.49
CA GLY A 172 -25.34 7.42 2.80
C GLY A 172 -24.84 6.42 3.87
N GLN A 173 -24.52 5.20 3.50
CA GLN A 173 -23.93 4.19 4.38
C GLN A 173 -22.42 4.38 4.49
N PRO A 174 -21.77 4.04 5.62
CA PRO A 174 -20.31 3.99 5.69
C PRO A 174 -19.72 3.07 4.63
N ASN A 175 -18.56 3.42 4.07
CA ASN A 175 -17.82 2.50 3.24
C ASN A 175 -17.31 1.33 4.10
N PRO A 176 -17.17 0.13 3.50
CA PRO A 176 -16.74 -1.05 4.24
C PRO A 176 -15.29 -0.95 4.73
N THR A 177 -15.00 -1.67 5.81
CA THR A 177 -13.65 -1.91 6.34
C THR A 177 -13.10 -3.25 5.82
N TYR A 178 -11.84 -3.53 6.12
CA TYR A 178 -11.24 -4.85 5.87
C TYR A 178 -12.01 -5.99 6.57
N ARG A 179 -12.55 -5.71 7.76
CA ARG A 179 -13.32 -6.68 8.54
C ARG A 179 -14.71 -6.98 7.97
N CYS A 180 -15.19 -6.20 7.01
CA CYS A 180 -16.40 -6.54 6.26
C CYS A 180 -16.13 -7.67 5.23
N LEU A 181 -14.90 -7.78 4.74
CA LEU A 181 -14.46 -8.89 3.88
C LEU A 181 -13.99 -10.10 4.69
N PHE A 182 -13.23 -9.82 5.74
CA PHE A 182 -12.55 -10.81 6.57
C PHE A 182 -12.80 -10.46 8.05
N PRO A 183 -13.93 -10.90 8.65
CA PRO A 183 -14.31 -10.52 10.01
C PRO A 183 -13.26 -10.91 11.05
N GLU A 184 -12.67 -12.09 10.88
CA GLU A 184 -11.66 -12.66 11.79
C GLU A 184 -10.46 -13.18 11.01
N PRO A 185 -9.26 -13.15 11.62
CA PRO A 185 -8.09 -13.78 11.03
C PRO A 185 -8.35 -15.29 10.82
N PRO A 186 -7.82 -15.89 9.75
CA PRO A 186 -7.90 -17.32 9.57
C PRO A 186 -7.20 -18.05 10.74
N PRO A 187 -7.63 -19.26 11.09
CA PRO A 187 -6.98 -20.05 12.14
C PRO A 187 -5.48 -20.17 11.88
N ALA A 188 -4.67 -20.11 12.95
CA ALA A 188 -3.22 -20.21 12.83
C ALA A 188 -2.82 -21.49 12.07
N GLY A 189 -1.96 -21.36 11.05
CA GLY A 189 -1.48 -22.46 10.22
C GLY A 189 -2.45 -22.94 9.12
N SER A 190 -3.65 -22.33 8.99
CA SER A 190 -4.59 -22.71 7.91
C SER A 190 -4.22 -22.12 6.54
N VAL A 191 -3.44 -21.05 6.52
CA VAL A 191 -2.93 -20.41 5.30
C VAL A 191 -1.41 -20.49 5.33
N PRO A 192 -0.77 -21.21 4.39
CA PRO A 192 0.69 -21.28 4.35
C PRO A 192 1.30 -19.92 4.07
N ALA A 193 2.44 -19.64 4.68
CA ALA A 193 3.19 -18.42 4.37
C ALA A 193 3.71 -18.43 2.93
N CYS A 194 3.91 -17.26 2.33
CA CYS A 194 4.47 -17.16 0.97
C CYS A 194 5.84 -17.84 0.82
N SER A 195 6.59 -17.98 1.91
CA SER A 195 7.87 -18.73 1.96
C SER A 195 7.69 -20.24 1.79
N GLU A 196 6.53 -20.77 2.14
CA GLU A 196 6.19 -22.19 2.07
C GLU A 196 5.42 -22.54 0.78
N ALA A 197 4.44 -21.69 0.42
CA ALA A 197 3.61 -21.87 -0.76
C ALA A 197 4.31 -21.48 -2.07
N GLY A 198 5.36 -20.66 -1.99
CA GLY A 198 5.98 -20.01 -3.15
C GLY A 198 5.14 -18.84 -3.67
N VAL A 199 5.78 -17.96 -4.43
CA VAL A 199 5.12 -16.81 -5.08
C VAL A 199 5.85 -16.47 -6.37
N LEU A 200 5.07 -16.19 -7.41
CA LEU A 200 5.62 -15.72 -8.68
C LEU A 200 6.08 -14.25 -8.53
N GLY A 201 7.40 -13.99 -8.66
CA GLY A 201 7.96 -12.66 -8.43
C GLY A 201 7.37 -11.58 -9.34
N ALA A 202 7.10 -11.88 -10.60
CA ALA A 202 6.45 -10.93 -11.51
C ALA A 202 5.04 -10.53 -11.04
N LEU A 203 4.29 -11.44 -10.39
CA LEU A 203 2.97 -11.14 -9.86
C LEU A 203 3.03 -10.09 -8.74
N THR A 204 4.05 -10.15 -7.87
CA THR A 204 4.26 -9.11 -6.85
C THR A 204 4.57 -7.76 -7.51
N GLY A 205 5.28 -7.76 -8.65
CA GLY A 205 5.55 -6.57 -9.46
C GLY A 205 4.26 -5.94 -10.00
N VAL A 206 3.39 -6.76 -10.60
CA VAL A 206 2.09 -6.30 -11.12
C VAL A 206 1.24 -5.71 -10.01
N LEU A 207 1.03 -6.46 -8.92
CA LEU A 207 0.17 -6.02 -7.83
C LEU A 207 0.71 -4.77 -7.13
N GLY A 208 2.02 -4.69 -6.85
CA GLY A 208 2.61 -3.50 -6.21
C GLY A 208 2.55 -2.26 -7.10
N ALA A 209 2.65 -2.40 -8.43
CA ALA A 209 2.41 -1.30 -9.37
C ALA A 209 0.94 -0.86 -9.37
N MET A 210 -0.01 -1.79 -9.28
CA MET A 210 -1.43 -1.48 -9.15
C MET A 210 -1.75 -0.81 -7.80
N MET A 211 -1.10 -1.22 -6.71
CA MET A 211 -1.18 -0.53 -5.42
C MET A 211 -0.68 0.93 -5.53
N ALA A 212 0.43 1.16 -6.24
CA ALA A 212 0.92 2.51 -6.48
C ALA A 212 -0.09 3.37 -7.25
N LEU A 213 -0.76 2.78 -8.26
CA LEU A 213 -1.82 3.46 -9.01
C LEU A 213 -3.00 3.84 -8.10
N GLU A 214 -3.44 2.95 -7.20
CA GLU A 214 -4.51 3.26 -6.23
C GLU A 214 -4.09 4.34 -5.24
N VAL A 215 -2.84 4.35 -4.75
CA VAL A 215 -2.32 5.41 -3.88
C VAL A 215 -2.31 6.75 -4.61
N VAL A 216 -1.80 6.80 -5.85
CA VAL A 216 -1.81 8.02 -6.67
C VAL A 216 -3.24 8.49 -6.93
N ARG A 217 -4.17 7.56 -7.20
CA ARG A 217 -5.61 7.85 -7.36
C ARG A 217 -6.19 8.46 -6.08
N ALA A 218 -5.90 7.88 -4.92
CA ALA A 218 -6.38 8.37 -3.63
C ALA A 218 -5.89 9.80 -3.33
N ILE A 219 -4.65 10.13 -3.71
CA ILE A 219 -4.06 11.46 -3.53
C ILE A 219 -4.61 12.48 -4.54
N CYS A 220 -4.65 12.12 -5.82
CA CYS A 220 -5.03 13.04 -6.89
C CYS A 220 -6.54 13.21 -7.02
N GLY A 221 -7.33 12.17 -6.70
CA GLY A 221 -8.79 12.19 -6.75
C GLY A 221 -9.35 12.01 -8.16
N PHE A 222 -8.78 11.12 -8.98
CA PHE A 222 -9.29 10.81 -10.32
C PHE A 222 -9.87 9.40 -10.40
N GLY A 223 -10.79 9.20 -11.34
CA GLY A 223 -11.39 7.89 -11.64
C GLY A 223 -12.18 7.32 -10.45
N ASP A 224 -12.44 6.01 -10.49
CA ASP A 224 -13.20 5.29 -9.48
C ASP A 224 -12.24 4.41 -8.64
N PRO A 225 -11.98 4.77 -7.37
CA PRO A 225 -11.14 3.95 -6.50
C PRO A 225 -11.80 2.60 -6.20
N LEU A 226 -11.00 1.61 -5.80
CA LEU A 226 -11.49 0.27 -5.40
C LEU A 226 -12.17 0.27 -4.01
N VAL A 227 -12.95 1.30 -3.70
CA VAL A 227 -13.71 1.38 -2.44
C VAL A 227 -14.99 0.54 -2.56
N GLY A 228 -15.20 -0.39 -1.63
CA GLY A 228 -16.30 -1.37 -1.70
C GLY A 228 -16.15 -2.38 -2.84
N ARG A 229 -14.95 -2.51 -3.39
CA ARG A 229 -14.63 -3.45 -4.47
C ARG A 229 -13.32 -4.17 -4.20
N LEU A 230 -13.34 -5.48 -4.31
CA LEU A 230 -12.15 -6.34 -4.25
C LEU A 230 -11.79 -6.75 -5.68
N LEU A 231 -10.65 -6.29 -6.16
CA LEU A 231 -10.08 -6.77 -7.40
C LEU A 231 -9.33 -8.07 -7.14
N LEU A 232 -9.63 -9.10 -7.91
CA LEU A 232 -8.97 -10.39 -7.91
C LEU A 232 -8.19 -10.54 -9.21
N LEU A 233 -6.97 -11.05 -9.13
CA LEU A 233 -6.12 -11.40 -10.26
C LEU A 233 -5.76 -12.88 -10.17
N ASP A 234 -6.17 -13.65 -11.16
CA ASP A 234 -5.69 -15.00 -11.44
C ASP A 234 -4.56 -14.90 -12.48
N ALA A 235 -3.31 -15.02 -12.04
CA ALA A 235 -2.16 -14.96 -12.93
C ALA A 235 -1.98 -16.25 -13.74
N PHE A 236 -2.57 -17.36 -13.33
CA PHE A 236 -2.51 -18.61 -14.08
C PHE A 236 -3.33 -18.52 -15.38
N GLY A 237 -4.53 -17.94 -15.28
CA GLY A 237 -5.42 -17.71 -16.42
C GLY A 237 -5.39 -16.29 -16.99
N MET A 238 -4.56 -15.38 -16.44
CA MET A 238 -4.50 -13.95 -16.79
C MET A 238 -5.87 -13.28 -16.76
N ARG A 239 -6.64 -13.55 -15.70
CA ARG A 239 -8.00 -13.03 -15.52
C ARG A 239 -8.05 -12.03 -14.39
N PHE A 240 -8.87 -11.00 -14.59
CA PHE A 240 -9.20 -10.01 -13.58
C PHE A 240 -10.70 -10.07 -13.31
N GLU A 241 -11.05 -10.16 -12.05
CA GLU A 241 -12.43 -10.12 -11.58
C GLU A 241 -12.57 -9.04 -10.51
N THR A 242 -13.74 -8.41 -10.43
CA THR A 242 -14.03 -7.41 -9.40
C THR A 242 -15.29 -7.83 -8.67
N LEU A 243 -15.18 -8.05 -7.36
CA LEU A 243 -16.29 -8.36 -6.48
C LEU A 243 -16.69 -7.09 -5.72
N ALA A 244 -17.97 -6.76 -5.73
CA ALA A 244 -18.50 -5.72 -4.84
C ALA A 244 -18.74 -6.29 -3.45
N TYR A 245 -18.49 -5.47 -2.42
CA TYR A 245 -18.82 -5.78 -1.03
C TYR A 245 -19.27 -4.53 -0.28
N ASP A 246 -20.14 -4.72 0.66
CA ASP A 246 -20.80 -3.65 1.39
C ASP A 246 -20.34 -3.60 2.86
N TRP A 247 -20.76 -2.53 3.51
CA TRP A 247 -20.60 -2.37 4.94
C TRP A 247 -21.40 -3.42 5.71
N ASP A 248 -20.72 -4.13 6.61
CA ASP A 248 -21.32 -5.12 7.50
C ASP A 248 -21.55 -4.52 8.89
N PRO A 249 -22.82 -4.33 9.31
CA PRO A 249 -23.14 -3.75 10.63
C PRO A 249 -22.71 -4.65 11.81
N SER A 250 -22.47 -5.95 11.58
CA SER A 250 -21.97 -6.86 12.62
C SER A 250 -20.46 -6.73 12.86
N ASN A 251 -19.76 -6.03 11.97
CA ASN A 251 -18.34 -5.79 12.10
C ASN A 251 -18.02 -4.90 13.32
N PRO A 252 -17.10 -5.29 14.21
CA PRO A 252 -16.83 -4.55 15.46
C PRO A 252 -16.32 -3.13 15.24
N LEU A 253 -15.72 -2.82 14.07
CA LEU A 253 -15.29 -1.46 13.74
C LEU A 253 -16.38 -0.61 13.10
N ASN A 254 -17.37 -1.23 12.48
CA ASN A 254 -18.48 -0.53 11.82
C ASN A 254 -19.65 -0.26 12.77
N GLY A 255 -19.77 -1.04 13.83
CA GLY A 255 -20.90 -1.01 14.73
C GLY A 255 -20.87 0.16 15.72
N VAL A 256 -22.00 0.37 16.37
CA VAL A 256 -22.19 1.36 17.46
C VAL A 256 -21.29 1.05 18.67
N SER A 257 -20.70 -0.14 18.71
CA SER A 257 -19.85 -0.65 19.78
C SER A 257 -18.36 -0.60 19.48
N ALA A 258 -17.92 0.06 18.41
CA ALA A 258 -16.49 0.25 18.19
C ALA A 258 -15.86 0.93 19.42
N PRO A 259 -14.86 0.34 20.07
CA PRO A 259 -14.21 0.99 21.20
C PRO A 259 -13.64 2.32 20.74
N ARG A 260 -13.96 3.37 21.48
CA ARG A 260 -13.46 4.73 21.27
C ARG A 260 -11.99 4.82 21.65
#